data_96edfe6a563784bf268ccc726eb11ad6
#
_entry.id   96edfe6a563784bf268ccc726eb11ad6
#
_cell.length_a   1.000
_cell.length_b   1.000
_cell.length_c   1.000
_cell.angle_alpha   90.00
_cell.angle_beta   90.00
_cell.angle_gamma   90.00
#
_symmetry.space_group_name_H-M   'P 1'
#
loop_
_entity.id
_entity.type
_entity.pdbx_description
1 polymer ?
#
loop_
_entity_poly.entity_id
_entity_poly.type
_entity_poly.pdbx_seq_one_letter_code
_entity_poly.pdbx_strand_id
1 'polypeptide(L)'
;MAEDSKTIELSRSALREVTAYAVACARPALAIFERERADDRRPRAAIDAAHAFADGGERTKAMRDSAWGAHRAAQEARDAGQAAASDAARAAGNAVGAAFLHPLAKATQVRHILGSAAHAARALELCAGDDAAVGADQIAQARILANPVVVDVLSRYPVAPRGGGRVGDLLRQLDASLR
;
A
#
# COMPACT_ATOMS: atom_id res chain seq x y z
N MET A 1 5.83 20.44 -24.87
CA MET A 1 5.19 19.25 -25.47
C MET A 1 4.58 18.45 -24.34
N ALA A 2 3.27 18.37 -24.28
CA ALA A 2 2.60 17.47 -23.34
C ALA A 2 2.93 16.04 -23.78
N GLU A 3 3.64 15.26 -22.94
CA GLU A 3 3.72 13.83 -23.10
C GLU A 3 2.28 13.30 -23.10
N ASP A 4 1.88 12.72 -24.22
CA ASP A 4 0.62 12.00 -24.35
C ASP A 4 0.66 10.83 -23.37
N SER A 5 0.21 11.07 -22.13
CA SER A 5 0.22 10.05 -21.09
C SER A 5 -0.72 8.94 -21.52
N LYS A 6 -0.15 7.82 -21.97
CA LYS A 6 -0.88 6.64 -22.41
C LYS A 6 -1.93 6.27 -21.35
N THR A 7 -3.20 6.23 -21.76
CA THR A 7 -4.29 5.78 -20.90
C THR A 7 -4.27 4.26 -20.81
N ILE A 8 -4.37 3.76 -19.58
CA ILE A 8 -4.40 2.33 -19.27
C ILE A 8 -5.86 1.92 -19.05
N GLU A 9 -6.26 0.82 -19.66
CA GLU A 9 -7.55 0.21 -19.38
C GLU A 9 -7.51 -0.47 -17.99
N LEU A 10 -8.40 -0.09 -17.08
CA LEU A 10 -8.55 -0.64 -15.75
C LEU A 10 -10.00 -1.06 -15.51
N SER A 11 -10.26 -2.35 -15.56
CA SER A 11 -11.58 -2.87 -15.18
C SER A 11 -11.80 -2.77 -13.67
N ARG A 12 -13.06 -2.70 -13.26
CA ARG A 12 -13.41 -2.73 -11.83
C ARG A 12 -12.95 -4.04 -11.17
N SER A 13 -13.01 -5.16 -11.90
CA SER A 13 -12.49 -6.44 -11.42
C SER A 13 -11.00 -6.39 -11.14
N ALA A 14 -10.20 -5.82 -12.07
CA ALA A 14 -8.77 -5.66 -11.86
C ALA A 14 -8.45 -4.75 -10.67
N LEU A 15 -9.20 -3.65 -10.48
CA LEU A 15 -9.05 -2.78 -9.31
C LEU A 15 -9.36 -3.50 -8.00
N ARG A 16 -10.35 -4.40 -7.97
CA ARG A 16 -10.66 -5.22 -6.79
C ARG A 16 -9.54 -6.19 -6.46
N GLU A 17 -8.93 -6.84 -7.47
CA GLU A 17 -7.78 -7.73 -7.27
C GLU A 17 -6.55 -6.98 -6.73
N VAL A 18 -6.24 -5.81 -7.28
CA VAL A 18 -5.15 -4.96 -6.79
C VAL A 18 -5.42 -4.49 -5.35
N THR A 19 -6.67 -4.16 -5.04
CA THR A 19 -7.06 -3.73 -3.68
C THR A 19 -7.00 -4.90 -2.70
N ALA A 20 -7.46 -6.09 -3.07
CA ALA A 20 -7.36 -7.30 -2.25
C ALA A 20 -5.90 -7.63 -1.92
N TYR A 21 -5.02 -7.53 -2.91
CA TYR A 21 -3.58 -7.67 -2.74
C TYR A 21 -3.01 -6.66 -1.74
N ALA A 22 -3.35 -5.38 -1.91
CA ALA A 22 -2.89 -4.31 -1.03
C ALA A 22 -3.37 -4.51 0.43
N VAL A 23 -4.62 -4.96 0.62
CA VAL A 23 -5.17 -5.32 1.93
C VAL A 23 -4.40 -6.47 2.56
N ALA A 24 -4.15 -7.53 1.80
CA ALA A 24 -3.39 -8.69 2.29
C ALA A 24 -1.98 -8.31 2.74
N CYS A 25 -1.31 -7.41 1.99
CA CYS A 25 0.02 -6.91 2.34
C CYS A 25 0.02 -5.98 3.56
N ALA A 26 -1.04 -5.17 3.77
CA ALA A 26 -1.12 -4.21 4.87
C ALA A 26 -1.46 -4.87 6.22
N ARG A 27 -2.27 -5.93 6.22
CA ARG A 27 -2.80 -6.56 7.45
C ARG A 27 -1.74 -6.97 8.48
N PRO A 28 -0.59 -7.58 8.12
CA PRO A 28 0.40 -7.99 9.11
C PRO A 28 0.95 -6.82 9.95
N ALA A 29 1.02 -5.62 9.38
CA ALA A 29 1.52 -4.44 10.08
C ALA A 29 0.48 -3.77 10.99
N LEU A 30 -0.82 -4.04 10.80
CA LEU A 30 -1.89 -3.36 11.55
C LEU A 30 -1.74 -3.54 13.07
N ALA A 31 -1.35 -4.73 13.52
CA ALA A 31 -1.13 -5.02 14.94
C ALA A 31 -0.04 -4.15 15.57
N ILE A 32 0.95 -3.68 14.80
CA ILE A 32 1.98 -2.76 15.27
C ILE A 32 1.34 -1.42 15.65
N PHE A 33 0.49 -0.87 14.79
CA PHE A 33 -0.22 0.37 15.07
C PHE A 33 -1.15 0.24 16.28
N GLU A 34 -1.94 -0.83 16.33
CA GLU A 34 -2.93 -1.05 17.38
C GLU A 34 -2.31 -1.28 18.77
N ARG A 35 -1.09 -1.83 18.83
CA ARG A 35 -0.34 -1.96 20.08
C ARG A 35 0.12 -0.60 20.60
N GLU A 36 0.56 0.29 19.72
CA GLU A 36 1.05 1.63 20.08
C GLU A 36 -0.08 2.63 20.34
N ARG A 37 -1.23 2.43 19.67
CA ARG A 37 -2.39 3.34 19.66
C ARG A 37 -3.70 2.57 19.69
N ALA A 38 -3.96 1.89 20.81
CA ALA A 38 -5.06 0.93 20.95
C ALA A 38 -6.46 1.53 20.69
N ASP A 39 -6.65 2.82 21.01
CA ASP A 39 -7.94 3.51 20.86
C ASP A 39 -8.15 4.14 19.47
N ASP A 40 -7.13 4.15 18.61
CA ASP A 40 -7.19 4.75 17.29
C ASP A 40 -7.55 3.71 16.22
N ARG A 41 -8.79 3.72 15.79
CA ARG A 41 -9.34 2.75 14.84
C ARG A 41 -9.21 3.18 13.36
N ARG A 42 -8.62 4.34 13.07
CA ARG A 42 -8.55 4.89 11.70
C ARG A 42 -7.84 3.96 10.71
N PRO A 43 -6.67 3.37 10.99
CA PRO A 43 -6.03 2.44 10.06
C PRO A 43 -6.83 1.15 9.85
N ARG A 44 -7.45 0.60 10.90
CA ARG A 44 -8.35 -0.56 10.76
C ARG A 44 -9.54 -0.23 9.87
N ALA A 45 -10.19 0.91 10.09
CA ALA A 45 -11.32 1.35 9.26
C ALA A 45 -10.92 1.49 7.78
N ALA A 46 -9.71 1.93 7.48
CA ALA A 46 -9.20 2.00 6.12
C ALA A 46 -9.02 0.60 5.49
N ILE A 47 -8.44 -0.36 6.22
CA ILE A 47 -8.31 -1.75 5.76
C ILE A 47 -9.68 -2.38 5.54
N ASP A 48 -10.62 -2.19 6.46
CA ASP A 48 -11.98 -2.75 6.36
C ASP A 48 -12.73 -2.17 5.15
N ALA A 49 -12.60 -0.86 4.90
CA ALA A 49 -13.20 -0.21 3.74
C ALA A 49 -12.59 -0.71 2.41
N ALA A 50 -11.27 -0.88 2.35
CA ALA A 50 -10.58 -1.44 1.19
C ALA A 50 -11.00 -2.90 0.94
N HIS A 51 -11.12 -3.70 2.01
CA HIS A 51 -11.57 -5.08 1.93
C HIS A 51 -13.02 -5.18 1.42
N ALA A 52 -13.93 -4.36 1.94
CA ALA A 52 -15.31 -4.32 1.47
C ALA A 52 -15.40 -3.98 -0.04
N PHE A 53 -14.57 -3.09 -0.56
CA PHE A 53 -14.49 -2.83 -2.00
C PHE A 53 -13.96 -4.05 -2.77
N ALA A 54 -12.91 -4.69 -2.29
CA ALA A 54 -12.35 -5.90 -2.91
C ALA A 54 -13.38 -7.02 -2.99
N ASP A 55 -14.23 -7.16 -1.97
CA ASP A 55 -15.32 -8.16 -1.90
C ASP A 55 -16.58 -7.81 -2.71
N GLY A 56 -16.52 -6.76 -3.52
CA GLY A 56 -17.62 -6.43 -4.43
C GLY A 56 -18.36 -5.13 -4.13
N GLY A 57 -18.03 -4.45 -3.05
CA GLY A 57 -18.58 -3.14 -2.70
C GLY A 57 -18.26 -2.03 -3.70
N GLU A 58 -18.86 -0.87 -3.47
CA GLU A 58 -18.64 0.32 -4.31
C GLU A 58 -17.60 1.26 -3.71
N ARG A 59 -16.96 2.05 -4.58
CA ARG A 59 -16.11 3.17 -4.15
C ARG A 59 -17.00 4.29 -3.62
N THR A 60 -16.83 4.66 -2.36
CA THR A 60 -17.63 5.68 -1.69
C THR A 60 -16.77 6.84 -1.21
N LYS A 61 -17.43 7.96 -0.88
CA LYS A 61 -16.77 9.07 -0.19
C LYS A 61 -16.22 8.61 1.18
N ALA A 62 -16.98 7.82 1.93
CA ALA A 62 -16.55 7.30 3.22
C ALA A 62 -15.26 6.46 3.12
N MET A 63 -15.13 5.65 2.06
CA MET A 63 -13.90 4.91 1.78
C MET A 63 -12.71 5.87 1.54
N ARG A 64 -12.90 6.94 0.77
CA ARG A 64 -11.85 7.95 0.55
C ARG A 64 -11.49 8.68 1.84
N ASP A 65 -12.48 9.03 2.66
CA ASP A 65 -12.29 9.68 3.94
C ASP A 65 -11.50 8.77 4.93
N SER A 66 -11.71 7.45 4.87
CA SER A 66 -10.94 6.49 5.68
C SER A 66 -9.44 6.48 5.33
N ALA A 67 -9.09 6.64 4.04
CA ALA A 67 -7.68 6.78 3.63
C ALA A 67 -7.05 8.04 4.25
N TRP A 68 -7.74 9.17 4.22
CA TRP A 68 -7.28 10.41 4.86
C TRP A 68 -7.17 10.24 6.37
N GLY A 69 -8.09 9.51 7.00
CA GLY A 69 -8.03 9.15 8.41
C GLY A 69 -6.75 8.39 8.75
N ALA A 70 -6.43 7.35 7.98
CA ALA A 70 -5.21 6.56 8.15
C ALA A 70 -3.94 7.39 7.94
N HIS A 71 -3.92 8.29 6.95
CA HIS A 71 -2.78 9.18 6.72
C HIS A 71 -2.56 10.18 7.86
N ARG A 72 -3.63 10.73 8.44
CA ARG A 72 -3.52 11.59 9.65
C ARG A 72 -3.02 10.78 10.85
N ALA A 73 -3.53 9.56 11.05
CA ALA A 73 -3.04 8.68 12.11
C ALA A 73 -1.54 8.37 11.95
N ALA A 74 -1.09 8.15 10.72
CA ALA A 74 0.33 7.96 10.41
C ALA A 74 1.17 9.19 10.73
N GLN A 75 0.68 10.40 10.40
CA GLN A 75 1.36 11.64 10.71
C GLN A 75 1.49 11.85 12.22
N GLU A 76 0.40 11.67 12.96
CA GLU A 76 0.37 11.79 14.42
C GLU A 76 1.31 10.77 15.10
N ALA A 77 1.36 9.53 14.60
CA ALA A 77 2.29 8.51 15.08
C ALA A 77 3.74 8.91 14.84
N ARG A 78 4.05 9.44 13.65
CA ARG A 78 5.39 9.94 13.32
C ARG A 78 5.81 11.08 14.24
N ASP A 79 4.94 12.05 14.47
CA ASP A 79 5.21 13.23 15.30
C ASP A 79 5.41 12.83 16.77
N ALA A 80 4.85 11.69 17.18
CA ALA A 80 5.07 11.06 18.49
C ALA A 80 6.31 10.15 18.55
N GLY A 81 7.12 10.07 17.49
CA GLY A 81 8.30 9.21 17.42
C GLY A 81 8.02 7.71 17.22
N GLN A 82 6.76 7.35 16.90
CA GLN A 82 6.31 5.98 16.69
C GLN A 82 6.43 5.60 15.19
N ALA A 83 7.67 5.48 14.70
CA ALA A 83 7.94 5.30 13.27
C ALA A 83 7.32 4.03 12.70
N ALA A 84 7.38 2.90 13.42
CA ALA A 84 6.78 1.63 12.98
C ALA A 84 5.25 1.75 12.85
N ALA A 85 4.59 2.36 13.84
CA ALA A 85 3.15 2.60 13.79
C ALA A 85 2.77 3.56 12.65
N SER A 86 3.59 4.57 12.38
CA SER A 86 3.39 5.48 11.24
C SER A 86 3.37 4.71 9.92
N ASP A 87 4.35 3.85 9.67
CA ASP A 87 4.41 3.05 8.45
C ASP A 87 3.27 2.03 8.37
N ALA A 88 2.87 1.42 9.49
CA ALA A 88 1.70 0.54 9.54
C ALA A 88 0.40 1.27 9.13
N ALA A 89 0.18 2.49 9.62
CA ALA A 89 -0.97 3.30 9.23
C ALA A 89 -0.91 3.75 7.76
N ARG A 90 0.29 4.04 7.23
CA ARG A 90 0.48 4.32 5.79
C ARG A 90 0.15 3.12 4.92
N ALA A 91 0.54 1.91 5.34
CA ALA A 91 0.17 0.69 4.63
C ALA A 91 -1.35 0.56 4.50
N ALA A 92 -2.08 0.83 5.59
CA ALA A 92 -3.55 0.81 5.60
C ALA A 92 -4.18 1.86 4.65
N GLY A 93 -3.68 3.10 4.69
CA GLY A 93 -4.15 4.16 3.78
C GLY A 93 -3.88 3.85 2.31
N ASN A 94 -2.72 3.26 1.99
CA ASN A 94 -2.38 2.84 0.64
C ASN A 94 -3.26 1.70 0.13
N ALA A 95 -3.78 0.82 1.01
CA ALA A 95 -4.72 -0.22 0.61
C ALA A 95 -6.02 0.38 0.04
N VAL A 96 -6.53 1.46 0.63
CA VAL A 96 -7.64 2.22 0.03
C VAL A 96 -7.21 2.89 -1.27
N GLY A 97 -6.01 3.47 -1.33
CA GLY A 97 -5.46 4.10 -2.52
C GLY A 97 -5.45 3.19 -3.75
N ALA A 98 -5.25 1.89 -3.55
CA ALA A 98 -5.28 0.89 -4.62
C ALA A 98 -6.62 0.87 -5.39
N ALA A 99 -7.73 1.04 -4.69
CA ALA A 99 -9.07 1.12 -5.31
C ALA A 99 -9.26 2.37 -6.20
N PHE A 100 -8.43 3.39 -6.01
CA PHE A 100 -8.44 4.66 -6.74
C PHE A 100 -7.24 4.80 -7.69
N LEU A 101 -6.61 3.70 -8.06
CA LEU A 101 -5.54 3.66 -9.07
C LEU A 101 -5.98 4.40 -10.33
N HIS A 102 -5.14 5.36 -10.77
CA HIS A 102 -5.48 6.22 -11.89
C HIS A 102 -5.04 5.58 -13.22
N PRO A 103 -5.85 5.67 -14.29
CA PRO A 103 -5.56 5.06 -15.58
C PRO A 103 -4.48 5.76 -16.40
N LEU A 104 -3.77 6.76 -15.86
CA LEU A 104 -2.63 7.38 -16.53
C LEU A 104 -1.34 6.62 -16.23
N ALA A 105 -0.57 6.28 -17.28
CA ALA A 105 0.69 5.54 -17.20
C ALA A 105 1.83 6.36 -16.57
N LYS A 106 1.70 6.67 -15.26
CA LYS A 106 2.71 7.40 -14.49
C LYS A 106 3.39 6.48 -13.48
N ALA A 107 4.71 6.57 -13.36
CA ALA A 107 5.50 5.79 -12.40
C ALA A 107 5.02 5.97 -10.95
N THR A 108 4.47 7.15 -10.61
CA THR A 108 3.91 7.42 -9.28
C THR A 108 2.72 6.53 -8.92
N GLN A 109 2.00 5.98 -9.92
CA GLN A 109 0.86 5.09 -9.70
C GLN A 109 1.29 3.72 -9.14
N VAL A 110 2.53 3.30 -9.35
CA VAL A 110 3.08 2.06 -8.77
C VAL A 110 2.96 2.06 -7.24
N ARG A 111 3.01 3.22 -6.59
CA ARG A 111 2.79 3.35 -5.14
C ARG A 111 1.38 2.94 -4.70
N HIS A 112 0.38 3.11 -5.53
CA HIS A 112 -0.98 2.66 -5.24
C HIS A 112 -1.12 1.13 -5.34
N ILE A 113 -0.26 0.48 -6.12
CA ILE A 113 -0.25 -0.98 -6.25
C ILE A 113 0.59 -1.63 -5.15
N LEU A 114 1.83 -1.16 -4.95
CA LEU A 114 2.83 -1.80 -4.10
C LEU A 114 3.10 -1.07 -2.77
N GLY A 115 2.55 0.12 -2.58
CA GLY A 115 2.85 0.96 -1.41
C GLY A 115 2.43 0.34 -0.08
N SER A 116 1.32 -0.40 -0.05
CA SER A 116 0.90 -1.14 1.16
C SER A 116 1.94 -2.16 1.58
N ALA A 117 2.48 -2.93 0.63
CA ALA A 117 3.51 -3.92 0.88
C ALA A 117 4.81 -3.27 1.38
N ALA A 118 5.26 -2.20 0.72
CA ALA A 118 6.49 -1.52 1.09
C ALA A 118 6.43 -0.88 2.49
N HIS A 119 5.33 -0.21 2.82
CA HIS A 119 5.13 0.37 4.15
C HIS A 119 4.95 -0.70 5.23
N ALA A 120 4.23 -1.79 4.95
CA ALA A 120 4.11 -2.91 5.90
C ALA A 120 5.47 -3.56 6.17
N ALA A 121 6.28 -3.80 5.13
CA ALA A 121 7.64 -4.30 5.28
C ALA A 121 8.49 -3.37 6.14
N ARG A 122 8.43 -2.05 5.91
CA ARG A 122 9.16 -1.07 6.72
C ARG A 122 8.70 -1.05 8.17
N ALA A 123 7.40 -1.12 8.42
CA ALA A 123 6.86 -1.19 9.78
C ALA A 123 7.40 -2.40 10.56
N LEU A 124 7.47 -3.55 9.90
CA LEU A 124 7.99 -4.79 10.48
C LEU A 124 9.52 -4.73 10.70
N GLU A 125 10.30 -4.16 9.77
CA GLU A 125 11.73 -3.89 9.97
C GLU A 125 11.96 -3.08 11.25
N LEU A 126 11.26 -1.94 11.36
CA LEU A 126 11.39 -1.03 12.51
C LEU A 126 10.97 -1.70 13.82
N CYS A 127 9.91 -2.49 13.80
CA CYS A 127 9.44 -3.24 14.96
C CYS A 127 10.46 -4.30 15.42
N ALA A 128 11.26 -4.83 14.51
CA ALA A 128 12.31 -5.80 14.76
C ALA A 128 13.70 -5.17 15.05
N GLY A 129 13.75 -3.91 15.43
CA GLY A 129 15.01 -3.22 15.71
C GLY A 129 15.73 -2.70 14.45
N ASP A 130 15.01 -2.35 13.43
CA ASP A 130 15.51 -1.89 12.11
C ASP A 130 16.25 -3.00 11.34
N ASP A 131 15.74 -4.24 11.46
CA ASP A 131 16.32 -5.40 10.79
C ASP A 131 15.88 -5.49 9.31
N ALA A 132 16.81 -5.20 8.40
CA ALA A 132 16.57 -5.24 6.97
C ALA A 132 16.19 -6.65 6.43
N ALA A 133 16.58 -7.72 7.12
CA ALA A 133 16.21 -9.08 6.72
C ALA A 133 14.70 -9.32 6.89
N VAL A 134 14.10 -8.75 7.94
CA VAL A 134 12.64 -8.81 8.17
C VAL A 134 11.88 -8.13 7.03
N GLY A 135 12.35 -6.97 6.58
CA GLY A 135 11.75 -6.29 5.43
C GLY A 135 11.88 -7.09 4.13
N ALA A 136 13.05 -7.68 3.88
CA ALA A 136 13.29 -8.53 2.71
C ALA A 136 12.35 -9.75 2.71
N ASP A 137 12.15 -10.39 3.86
CA ASP A 137 11.21 -11.50 4.00
C ASP A 137 9.76 -11.08 3.72
N GLN A 138 9.35 -9.90 4.20
CA GLN A 138 8.02 -9.36 3.91
C GLN A 138 7.82 -9.02 2.42
N ILE A 139 8.85 -8.51 1.75
CA ILE A 139 8.82 -8.31 0.29
C ILE A 139 8.71 -9.65 -0.45
N ALA A 140 9.40 -10.69 0.00
CA ALA A 140 9.26 -12.04 -0.56
C ALA A 140 7.84 -12.59 -0.38
N GLN A 141 7.22 -12.38 0.78
CA GLN A 141 5.81 -12.75 1.00
C GLN A 141 4.86 -11.94 0.12
N ALA A 142 5.07 -10.63 0.00
CA ALA A 142 4.27 -9.78 -0.88
C ALA A 142 4.37 -10.22 -2.36
N ARG A 143 5.54 -10.68 -2.80
CA ARG A 143 5.72 -11.26 -4.13
C ARG A 143 4.87 -12.51 -4.34
N ILE A 144 4.80 -13.40 -3.34
CA ILE A 144 4.01 -14.64 -3.40
C ILE A 144 2.50 -14.33 -3.45
N LEU A 145 2.06 -13.29 -2.74
CA LEU A 145 0.65 -12.87 -2.72
C LEU A 145 0.17 -12.25 -4.04
N ALA A 146 1.08 -11.76 -4.87
CA ALA A 146 0.73 -11.11 -6.14
C ALA A 146 0.24 -12.14 -7.15
N ASN A 147 -1.06 -12.13 -7.44
CA ASN A 147 -1.65 -12.98 -8.45
C ASN A 147 -1.38 -12.45 -9.88
N PRO A 148 -1.67 -13.22 -10.94
CA PRO A 148 -1.41 -12.80 -12.32
C PRO A 148 -2.09 -11.47 -12.71
N VAL A 149 -3.26 -11.15 -12.16
CA VAL A 149 -3.97 -9.88 -12.44
C VAL A 149 -3.18 -8.70 -11.89
N VAL A 150 -2.67 -8.80 -10.67
CA VAL A 150 -1.83 -7.76 -10.04
C VAL A 150 -0.57 -7.52 -10.87
N VAL A 151 0.11 -8.58 -11.29
CA VAL A 151 1.33 -8.51 -12.13
C VAL A 151 1.02 -7.88 -13.49
N ASP A 152 -0.08 -8.28 -14.12
CA ASP A 152 -0.51 -7.71 -15.40
C ASP A 152 -0.82 -6.22 -15.29
N VAL A 153 -1.60 -5.80 -14.26
CA VAL A 153 -1.87 -4.38 -14.00
C VAL A 153 -0.59 -3.61 -13.77
N LEU A 154 0.31 -4.12 -12.94
CA LEU A 154 1.61 -3.49 -12.65
C LEU A 154 2.43 -3.30 -13.93
N SER A 155 2.45 -4.28 -14.82
CA SER A 155 3.21 -4.23 -16.06
C SER A 155 2.78 -3.13 -17.04
N ARG A 156 1.56 -2.62 -16.90
CA ARG A 156 1.01 -1.53 -17.71
C ARG A 156 1.53 -0.14 -17.31
N TYR A 157 2.14 -0.02 -16.12
CA TYR A 157 2.74 1.21 -15.60
C TYR A 157 4.27 1.21 -15.79
N PRO A 158 4.90 2.40 -15.87
CA PRO A 158 6.35 2.50 -15.82
C PRO A 158 6.90 1.90 -14.52
N VAL A 159 8.20 1.61 -14.50
CA VAL A 159 8.88 1.13 -13.29
C VAL A 159 8.76 2.13 -12.13
N ALA A 160 8.85 1.63 -10.91
CA ALA A 160 8.76 2.45 -9.71
C ALA A 160 9.76 3.63 -9.73
N PRO A 161 9.35 4.83 -9.30
CA PRO A 161 10.21 6.00 -9.35
C PRO A 161 11.37 5.89 -8.35
N ARG A 162 12.44 6.64 -8.61
CA ARG A 162 13.57 6.77 -7.68
C ARG A 162 13.18 7.56 -6.43
N GLY A 163 13.98 7.45 -5.38
CA GLY A 163 13.77 8.17 -4.12
C GLY A 163 12.82 7.45 -3.15
N GLY A 164 12.29 8.19 -2.17
CA GLY A 164 11.37 7.64 -1.16
C GLY A 164 12.06 6.91 0.00
N GLY A 165 13.38 7.05 0.19
CA GLY A 165 14.11 6.46 1.30
C GLY A 165 13.98 4.92 1.35
N ARG A 166 14.01 4.35 2.55
CA ARG A 166 13.94 2.88 2.73
C ARG A 166 12.65 2.28 2.17
N VAL A 167 11.51 2.94 2.35
CA VAL A 167 10.24 2.49 1.76
C VAL A 167 10.31 2.47 0.23
N GLY A 168 10.95 3.48 -0.38
CA GLY A 168 11.18 3.52 -1.82
C GLY A 168 12.08 2.38 -2.30
N ASP A 169 13.10 2.00 -1.52
CA ASP A 169 13.97 0.86 -1.84
C ASP A 169 13.19 -0.46 -1.81
N LEU A 170 12.40 -0.69 -0.77
CA LEU A 170 11.54 -1.87 -0.65
C LEU A 170 10.52 -1.95 -1.79
N LEU A 171 9.91 -0.82 -2.15
CA LEU A 171 8.96 -0.73 -3.25
C LEU A 171 9.60 -1.09 -4.59
N ARG A 172 10.79 -0.56 -4.89
CA ARG A 172 11.55 -0.89 -6.11
C ARG A 172 12.01 -2.34 -6.14
N GLN A 173 12.42 -2.89 -5.00
CA GLN A 173 12.80 -4.29 -4.87
C GLN A 173 11.60 -5.20 -5.23
N LEU A 174 10.41 -4.89 -4.71
CA LEU A 174 9.19 -5.63 -5.03
C LEU A 174 8.81 -5.46 -6.51
N ASP A 175 8.81 -4.23 -7.03
CA ASP A 175 8.50 -3.93 -8.43
C ASP A 175 9.42 -4.73 -9.38
N ALA A 176 10.72 -4.72 -9.14
CA ALA A 176 11.69 -5.47 -9.95
C ALA A 176 11.48 -6.99 -9.87
N SER A 177 11.01 -7.51 -8.72
CA SER A 177 10.78 -8.94 -8.52
C SER A 177 9.50 -9.46 -9.19
N LEU A 178 8.57 -8.56 -9.52
CA LEU A 178 7.28 -8.88 -10.15
C LEU A 178 7.27 -8.70 -11.67
N ARG A 179 8.28 -8.01 -12.21
CA ARG A 179 8.45 -7.80 -13.67
C ARG A 179 9.46 -8.80 -14.24
#